data_b353bb58888e9dd7b4f80025a40832d0
#
_entry.id   b353bb58888e9dd7b4f80025a40832d0
#
_cell.length_a   1.000
_cell.length_b   1.000
_cell.length_c   1.000
_cell.angle_alpha   90.00
_cell.angle_beta   90.00
_cell.angle_gamma   90.00
#
_symmetry.space_group_name_H-M   'P 1'
#
loop_
_entity.id
_entity.type
_entity.pdbx_description
1 polymer ?
#
loop_
_entity_poly.entity_id
_entity_poly.type
_entity_poly.pdbx_seq_one_letter_code
_entity_poly.pdbx_strand_id
1 'polypeptide(L)'
;MALSAQQINVFNTFGYLNFPGLFADSIEKIIEEFETIWVNNGGGHFNQEHDYEQRSAIIQFIDQSEYLSALLDDERIEGAIASLLGPDFNYSGSDGNLYVGETRYHSDGFDRHIGYTSVKIAFYLDPVTSDSGCLRVIPGSHIKDDTFAE
;
A
#
# COMPACT_ATOMS: atom_id res chain seq x y z
N MET A 1 -13.69 -3.42 9.37
CA MET A 1 -13.43 -3.34 10.84
C MET A 1 -13.13 -1.89 11.21
N ALA A 2 -13.97 -1.25 12.03
CA ALA A 2 -13.70 0.12 12.49
C ALA A 2 -12.48 0.18 13.43
N LEU A 3 -11.71 1.25 13.31
CA LEU A 3 -10.59 1.52 14.20
C LEU A 3 -11.07 2.01 15.57
N SER A 4 -10.39 1.59 16.63
CA SER A 4 -10.59 2.17 17.96
C SER A 4 -10.06 3.61 18.04
N ALA A 5 -10.58 4.39 18.99
CA ALA A 5 -10.07 5.75 19.23
C ALA A 5 -8.56 5.78 19.51
N GLN A 6 -8.01 4.74 20.14
CA GLN A 6 -6.58 4.62 20.39
C GLN A 6 -5.80 4.43 19.08
N GLN A 7 -6.28 3.59 18.16
CA GLN A 7 -5.63 3.38 16.85
C GLN A 7 -5.68 4.66 16.00
N ILE A 8 -6.82 5.38 16.00
CA ILE A 8 -6.92 6.67 15.33
C ILE A 8 -5.92 7.68 15.91
N ASN A 9 -5.78 7.75 17.23
CA ASN A 9 -4.80 8.63 17.88
C ASN A 9 -3.35 8.25 17.53
N VAL A 10 -3.05 6.95 17.45
CA VAL A 10 -1.73 6.46 17.02
C VAL A 10 -1.47 6.87 15.56
N PHE A 11 -2.44 6.68 14.67
CA PHE A 11 -2.32 7.10 13.28
C PHE A 11 -2.11 8.61 13.16
N ASN A 12 -2.92 9.40 13.84
CA ASN A 12 -2.80 10.87 13.82
C ASN A 12 -1.46 11.38 14.39
N THR A 13 -0.84 10.60 15.28
CA THR A 13 0.44 10.98 15.90
C THR A 13 1.64 10.54 15.05
N PHE A 14 1.60 9.31 14.53
CA PHE A 14 2.76 8.69 13.90
C PHE A 14 2.64 8.54 12.37
N GLY A 15 1.42 8.62 11.80
CA GLY A 15 1.18 8.55 10.38
C GLY A 15 1.06 7.13 9.80
N TYR A 16 1.06 6.11 10.64
CA TYR A 16 0.91 4.74 10.18
C TYR A 16 0.27 3.83 11.23
N LEU A 17 -0.31 2.74 10.77
CA LEU A 17 -0.73 1.59 11.56
C LEU A 17 -0.20 0.31 10.89
N ASN A 18 0.08 -0.70 11.71
CA ASN A 18 0.47 -2.01 11.24
C ASN A 18 -0.51 -3.06 11.80
N PHE A 19 -0.96 -3.96 10.94
CA PHE A 19 -1.93 -5.01 11.26
C PHE A 19 -1.35 -6.39 10.87
N PRO A 20 -0.41 -6.93 11.65
CA PRO A 20 0.20 -8.22 11.35
C PRO A 20 -0.85 -9.31 11.31
N GLY A 21 -0.86 -10.10 10.24
CA GLY A 21 -1.76 -11.23 10.08
C GLY A 21 -3.22 -10.89 9.82
N LEU A 22 -3.58 -9.62 9.56
CA LEU A 22 -4.97 -9.22 9.31
C LEU A 22 -5.62 -10.01 8.17
N PHE A 23 -4.86 -10.41 7.16
CA PHE A 23 -5.29 -11.19 6.01
C PHE A 23 -4.65 -12.59 5.96
N ALA A 24 -4.26 -13.15 7.11
CA ALA A 24 -3.66 -14.49 7.17
C ALA A 24 -4.56 -15.59 6.61
N ASP A 25 -5.86 -15.41 6.66
CA ASP A 25 -6.89 -16.30 6.11
C ASP A 25 -7.01 -16.23 4.58
N SER A 26 -6.53 -15.17 3.98
CA SER A 26 -6.74 -14.83 2.55
C SER A 26 -5.43 -14.61 1.80
N ILE A 27 -4.30 -14.62 2.49
CA ILE A 27 -3.01 -14.22 1.91
C ILE A 27 -2.58 -15.11 0.75
N GLU A 28 -2.83 -16.42 0.82
CA GLU A 28 -2.49 -17.35 -0.26
C GLU A 28 -3.25 -17.00 -1.55
N LYS A 29 -4.53 -16.65 -1.41
CA LYS A 29 -5.34 -16.25 -2.57
C LYS A 29 -4.91 -14.89 -3.12
N ILE A 30 -4.53 -13.94 -2.26
CA ILE A 30 -3.99 -12.65 -2.69
C ILE A 30 -2.69 -12.85 -3.47
N ILE A 31 -1.81 -13.74 -3.03
CA ILE A 31 -0.56 -14.08 -3.73
C ILE A 31 -0.86 -14.72 -5.09
N GLU A 32 -1.78 -15.69 -5.16
CA GLU A 32 -2.18 -16.33 -6.41
C GLU A 32 -2.68 -15.33 -7.46
N GLU A 33 -3.52 -14.39 -7.02
CA GLU A 33 -4.05 -13.33 -7.90
C GLU A 33 -2.93 -12.37 -8.34
N PHE A 34 -2.02 -12.00 -7.41
CA PHE A 34 -0.85 -11.19 -7.73
C PHE A 34 0.00 -11.85 -8.82
N GLU A 35 0.38 -13.11 -8.63
CA GLU A 35 1.18 -13.88 -9.60
C GLU A 35 0.47 -13.99 -10.95
N THR A 36 -0.85 -14.20 -10.96
CA THR A 36 -1.64 -14.28 -12.18
C THR A 36 -1.58 -12.97 -12.97
N ILE A 37 -1.80 -11.84 -12.30
CA ILE A 37 -1.70 -10.52 -12.93
C ILE A 37 -0.27 -10.28 -13.43
N TRP A 38 0.73 -10.61 -12.61
CA TRP A 38 2.14 -10.43 -12.92
C TRP A 38 2.53 -11.17 -14.22
N VAL A 39 2.16 -12.44 -14.31
CA VAL A 39 2.39 -13.26 -15.51
C VAL A 39 1.65 -12.72 -16.73
N ASN A 40 0.38 -12.32 -16.57
CA ASN A 40 -0.43 -11.76 -17.66
C ASN A 40 0.12 -10.44 -18.20
N ASN A 41 0.90 -9.71 -17.40
CA ASN A 41 1.63 -8.50 -17.80
C ASN A 41 3.08 -8.80 -18.23
N GLY A 42 3.38 -10.04 -18.65
CA GLY A 42 4.69 -10.45 -19.16
C GLY A 42 5.77 -10.59 -18.10
N GLY A 43 5.40 -10.70 -16.83
CA GLY A 43 6.35 -10.89 -15.72
C GLY A 43 7.03 -9.61 -15.24
N GLY A 44 6.52 -8.43 -15.60
CA GLY A 44 7.09 -7.19 -15.12
C GLY A 44 6.58 -5.92 -15.80
N HIS A 45 7.36 -4.88 -15.71
CA HIS A 45 7.02 -3.55 -16.16
C HIS A 45 6.97 -3.47 -17.71
N PHE A 46 5.94 -2.84 -18.29
CA PHE A 46 5.75 -2.71 -19.76
C PHE A 46 5.74 -4.05 -20.51
N ASN A 47 5.18 -5.12 -19.93
CA ASN A 47 5.18 -6.46 -20.52
C ASN A 47 6.57 -7.04 -20.78
N GLN A 48 7.55 -6.67 -19.96
CA GLN A 48 8.90 -7.22 -19.99
C GLN A 48 9.16 -8.00 -18.71
N GLU A 49 9.78 -9.16 -18.85
CA GLU A 49 10.17 -9.97 -17.71
C GLU A 49 11.08 -9.16 -16.76
N HIS A 50 10.86 -9.31 -15.47
CA HIS A 50 11.63 -8.63 -14.45
C HIS A 50 13.08 -9.13 -14.43
N ASP A 51 14.03 -8.22 -14.56
CA ASP A 51 15.46 -8.52 -14.64
C ASP A 51 16.19 -8.55 -13.29
N TYR A 52 15.49 -8.20 -12.21
CA TYR A 52 16.04 -8.07 -10.86
C TYR A 52 17.14 -7.00 -10.70
N GLU A 53 17.32 -6.12 -11.67
CA GLU A 53 18.27 -5.00 -11.57
C GLU A 53 17.62 -3.72 -11.05
N GLN A 54 16.34 -3.55 -11.31
CA GLN A 54 15.55 -2.39 -10.89
C GLN A 54 14.12 -2.78 -10.49
N ARG A 55 13.47 -1.91 -9.72
CA ARG A 55 12.06 -2.08 -9.36
C ARG A 55 11.18 -2.22 -10.61
N SER A 56 10.29 -3.19 -10.61
CA SER A 56 9.17 -3.27 -11.54
C SER A 56 7.85 -2.93 -10.83
N ALA A 57 6.97 -2.22 -11.53
CA ALA A 57 5.65 -1.88 -11.04
C ALA A 57 4.60 -2.01 -12.14
N ILE A 58 3.49 -2.65 -11.82
CA ILE A 58 2.30 -2.71 -12.67
C ILE A 58 1.24 -1.82 -12.03
N ILE A 59 0.83 -0.77 -12.73
CA ILE A 59 -0.20 0.18 -12.25
C ILE A 59 -1.61 -0.33 -12.55
N GLN A 60 -2.62 0.21 -11.87
CA GLN A 60 -4.01 -0.26 -11.93
C GLN A 60 -4.08 -1.77 -11.66
N PHE A 61 -3.38 -2.19 -10.62
CA PHE A 61 -3.07 -3.58 -10.39
C PHE A 61 -4.30 -4.37 -9.94
N ILE A 62 -4.97 -3.94 -8.87
CA ILE A 62 -6.13 -4.66 -8.34
C ILE A 62 -7.32 -4.61 -9.29
N ASP A 63 -7.38 -3.62 -10.18
CA ASP A 63 -8.44 -3.48 -11.20
C ASP A 63 -8.41 -4.63 -12.23
N GLN A 64 -7.33 -5.39 -12.28
CA GLN A 64 -7.15 -6.54 -13.18
C GLN A 64 -7.64 -7.87 -12.59
N SER A 65 -8.10 -7.87 -11.33
CA SER A 65 -8.65 -9.04 -10.65
C SER A 65 -9.95 -8.68 -9.93
N GLU A 66 -11.00 -9.43 -10.20
CA GLU A 66 -12.28 -9.28 -9.49
C GLU A 66 -12.10 -9.55 -7.98
N TYR A 67 -11.28 -10.54 -7.63
CA TYR A 67 -11.00 -10.87 -6.23
C TYR A 67 -10.24 -9.74 -5.51
N LEU A 68 -9.18 -9.21 -6.12
CA LEU A 68 -8.41 -8.11 -5.51
C LEU A 68 -9.22 -6.81 -5.45
N SER A 69 -10.03 -6.52 -6.47
CA SER A 69 -10.93 -5.36 -6.45
C SER A 69 -11.97 -5.48 -5.34
N ALA A 70 -12.49 -6.68 -5.08
CA ALA A 70 -13.44 -6.93 -4.00
C ALA A 70 -12.85 -6.70 -2.59
N LEU A 71 -11.52 -6.68 -2.44
CA LEU A 71 -10.88 -6.32 -1.17
C LEU A 71 -11.16 -4.86 -0.75
N LEU A 72 -11.50 -3.97 -1.69
CA LEU A 72 -11.90 -2.60 -1.35
C LEU A 72 -13.18 -2.57 -0.50
N ASP A 73 -14.07 -3.54 -0.70
CA ASP A 73 -15.33 -3.71 0.05
C ASP A 73 -15.16 -4.62 1.28
N ASP A 74 -13.95 -5.17 1.50
CA ASP A 74 -13.70 -5.95 2.71
C ASP A 74 -13.81 -5.06 3.95
N GLU A 75 -14.65 -5.45 4.90
CA GLU A 75 -14.93 -4.66 6.10
C GLU A 75 -13.67 -4.31 6.94
N ARG A 76 -12.59 -5.10 6.80
CA ARG A 76 -11.29 -4.83 7.44
C ARG A 76 -10.61 -3.62 6.83
N ILE A 77 -10.72 -3.44 5.51
CA ILE A 77 -10.16 -2.31 4.75
C ILE A 77 -11.12 -1.11 4.82
N GLU A 78 -12.34 -1.30 4.34
CA GLU A 78 -13.35 -0.23 4.27
C GLU A 78 -13.55 0.44 5.65
N GLY A 79 -13.75 -0.35 6.71
CA GLY A 79 -13.96 0.19 8.04
C GLY A 79 -12.74 0.91 8.62
N ALA A 80 -11.51 0.47 8.30
CA ALA A 80 -10.29 1.17 8.71
C ALA A 80 -10.14 2.51 7.98
N ILE A 81 -10.35 2.54 6.67
CA ILE A 81 -10.27 3.77 5.87
C ILE A 81 -11.37 4.75 6.24
N ALA A 82 -12.61 4.31 6.38
CA ALA A 82 -13.73 5.16 6.81
C ALA A 82 -13.49 5.77 8.21
N SER A 83 -12.77 5.05 9.09
CA SER A 83 -12.39 5.58 10.40
C SER A 83 -11.37 6.72 10.35
N LEU A 84 -10.57 6.79 9.28
CA LEU A 84 -9.51 7.80 9.10
C LEU A 84 -9.95 8.95 8.20
N LEU A 85 -10.68 8.66 7.11
CA LEU A 85 -11.04 9.64 6.08
C LEU A 85 -12.50 10.08 6.17
N GLY A 86 -13.33 9.40 6.96
CA GLY A 86 -14.78 9.55 6.92
C GLY A 86 -15.43 8.60 5.91
N PRO A 87 -16.77 8.55 5.84
CA PRO A 87 -17.48 7.57 5.01
C PRO A 87 -17.42 7.86 3.49
N ASP A 88 -17.15 9.11 3.11
CA ASP A 88 -17.14 9.55 1.71
C ASP A 88 -15.71 9.65 1.18
N PHE A 89 -15.03 8.51 1.07
CA PHE A 89 -13.71 8.43 0.45
C PHE A 89 -13.76 7.79 -0.94
N ASN A 90 -12.74 8.05 -1.76
CA ASN A 90 -12.62 7.50 -3.09
C ASN A 90 -11.34 6.66 -3.22
N TYR A 91 -11.45 5.54 -3.91
CA TYR A 91 -10.29 4.82 -4.41
C TYR A 91 -9.62 5.61 -5.54
N SER A 92 -8.30 5.78 -5.47
CA SER A 92 -7.55 6.57 -6.46
C SER A 92 -6.66 5.73 -7.36
N GLY A 93 -6.34 4.51 -6.99
CA GLY A 93 -5.53 3.60 -7.79
C GLY A 93 -4.70 2.64 -6.96
N SER A 94 -4.04 1.71 -7.66
CA SER A 94 -3.18 0.70 -7.06
C SER A 94 -1.95 0.41 -7.91
N ASP A 95 -0.96 -0.17 -7.28
CA ASP A 95 0.23 -0.70 -7.92
C ASP A 95 0.63 -2.04 -7.30
N GLY A 96 1.01 -3.00 -8.16
CA GLY A 96 1.70 -4.22 -7.76
C GLY A 96 3.20 -4.06 -8.02
N ASN A 97 4.03 -4.38 -7.04
CA ASN A 97 5.44 -4.07 -7.10
C ASN A 97 6.34 -5.26 -6.79
N LEU A 98 7.41 -5.38 -7.53
CA LEU A 98 8.58 -6.15 -7.18
C LEU A 98 9.74 -5.17 -6.94
N TYR A 99 10.18 -5.04 -5.70
CA TYR A 99 11.21 -4.08 -5.31
C TYR A 99 12.60 -4.69 -5.40
N VAL A 100 13.55 -3.89 -5.90
CA VAL A 100 14.98 -4.18 -5.89
C VAL A 100 15.72 -2.95 -5.40
N GLY A 101 16.69 -3.16 -4.51
CA GLY A 101 17.49 -2.07 -3.95
C GLY A 101 16.76 -1.22 -2.91
N GLU A 102 17.28 -0.04 -2.67
CA GLU A 102 16.75 0.88 -1.66
C GLU A 102 15.97 2.03 -2.31
N THR A 103 14.83 2.37 -1.70
CA THR A 103 14.08 3.58 -2.03
C THR A 103 14.39 4.64 -0.98
N ARG A 104 14.71 5.86 -1.42
CA ARG A 104 14.91 7.00 -0.51
C ARG A 104 13.60 7.38 0.17
N TYR A 105 13.68 7.98 1.34
CA TYR A 105 12.51 8.57 1.98
C TYR A 105 11.87 9.62 1.06
N HIS A 106 10.57 9.53 0.88
CA HIS A 106 9.78 10.46 0.08
C HIS A 106 8.34 10.50 0.59
N SER A 107 7.60 11.52 0.19
CA SER A 107 6.16 11.59 0.41
C SER A 107 5.44 11.04 -0.82
N ASP A 108 4.43 10.21 -0.61
CA ASP A 108 3.52 9.71 -1.67
C ASP A 108 2.47 10.75 -2.11
N GLY A 109 2.51 11.96 -1.57
CA GLY A 109 1.57 13.03 -1.92
C GLY A 109 1.72 13.48 -3.37
N PHE A 110 0.71 13.22 -4.18
CA PHE A 110 0.73 13.52 -5.62
C PHE A 110 0.53 15.01 -5.95
N ASP A 111 -0.14 15.76 -5.10
CA ASP A 111 -0.34 17.18 -5.35
C ASP A 111 -0.61 17.94 -4.04
N ARG A 112 0.38 18.70 -3.61
CA ARG A 112 0.37 19.51 -2.39
C ARG A 112 -0.64 20.65 -2.43
N HIS A 113 -1.17 20.95 -3.62
CA HIS A 113 -2.08 22.09 -3.81
C HIS A 113 -3.55 21.72 -3.60
N ILE A 114 -3.90 20.45 -3.47
CA ILE A 114 -5.30 20.03 -3.49
C ILE A 114 -5.87 19.75 -2.09
N GLY A 115 -5.14 19.88 -1.01
CA GLY A 115 -5.69 19.78 0.37
C GLY A 115 -6.46 18.48 0.69
N TYR A 116 -6.23 17.40 -0.07
CA TYR A 116 -6.82 16.10 0.18
C TYR A 116 -5.95 15.27 1.12
N THR A 117 -6.59 14.62 2.09
CA THR A 117 -5.94 13.59 2.86
C THR A 117 -5.99 12.27 2.07
N SER A 118 -4.87 11.62 1.91
CA SER A 118 -4.77 10.30 1.29
C SER A 118 -4.19 9.27 2.26
N VAL A 119 -4.64 8.04 2.15
CA VAL A 119 -4.12 6.90 2.91
C VAL A 119 -3.72 5.81 1.92
N LYS A 120 -2.52 5.27 2.09
CA LYS A 120 -2.03 4.12 1.33
C LYS A 120 -2.12 2.85 2.17
N ILE A 121 -2.64 1.80 1.58
CA ILE A 121 -2.64 0.45 2.16
C ILE A 121 -1.58 -0.36 1.43
N ALA A 122 -0.67 -0.96 2.18
CA ALA A 122 0.35 -1.83 1.64
C ALA A 122 0.17 -3.27 2.14
N PHE A 123 0.17 -4.22 1.21
CA PHE A 123 0.26 -5.65 1.49
C PHE A 123 1.67 -6.11 1.20
N TYR A 124 2.25 -6.84 2.14
CA TYR A 124 3.51 -7.55 1.94
C TYR A 124 3.18 -9.01 1.67
N LEU A 125 3.51 -9.47 0.48
CA LEU A 125 3.24 -10.84 0.05
C LEU A 125 4.39 -11.78 0.42
N ASP A 126 5.59 -11.23 0.58
CA ASP A 126 6.76 -11.93 1.09
C ASP A 126 7.07 -11.54 2.53
N PRO A 127 7.64 -12.44 3.34
CA PRO A 127 8.15 -12.10 4.66
C PRO A 127 9.27 -11.06 4.55
N VAL A 128 9.10 -9.90 5.19
CA VAL A 128 10.12 -8.84 5.22
C VAL A 128 10.58 -8.55 6.64
N THR A 129 11.87 -8.25 6.78
CA THR A 129 12.52 -7.88 8.04
C THR A 129 13.27 -6.56 7.87
N SER A 130 13.83 -6.03 8.94
CA SER A 130 14.72 -4.85 8.87
C SER A 130 15.86 -4.99 7.87
N ASP A 131 16.28 -6.21 7.59
CA ASP A 131 17.43 -6.52 6.74
C ASP A 131 17.02 -7.00 5.33
N SER A 132 15.72 -7.15 5.06
CA SER A 132 15.19 -7.67 3.80
C SER A 132 14.19 -6.74 3.10
N GLY A 133 14.32 -5.43 3.28
CA GLY A 133 13.55 -4.45 2.50
C GLY A 133 12.19 -4.08 3.07
N CYS A 134 11.97 -4.19 4.39
CA CYS A 134 10.75 -3.68 4.99
C CYS A 134 10.59 -2.16 4.79
N LEU A 135 9.36 -1.69 4.76
CA LEU A 135 9.05 -0.27 4.76
C LEU A 135 9.61 0.40 6.02
N ARG A 136 10.29 1.50 5.83
CA ARG A 136 10.75 2.37 6.91
C ARG A 136 9.95 3.67 6.89
N VAL A 137 9.41 4.05 8.02
CA VAL A 137 8.59 5.25 8.18
C VAL A 137 9.27 6.20 9.17
N ILE A 138 9.28 7.49 8.85
CA ILE A 138 9.66 8.54 9.82
C ILE A 138 8.40 8.91 10.60
N PRO A 139 8.28 8.56 11.89
CA PRO A 139 7.07 8.84 12.65
C PRO A 139 6.74 10.33 12.69
N GLY A 140 5.48 10.66 12.41
CA GLY A 140 5.00 12.05 12.40
C GLY A 140 5.34 12.86 11.14
N SER A 141 6.04 12.29 10.15
CA SER A 141 6.40 13.00 8.92
C SER A 141 5.20 13.38 8.05
N HIS A 142 4.07 12.71 8.21
CA HIS A 142 2.83 13.01 7.51
C HIS A 142 2.20 14.37 7.90
N ILE A 143 2.59 14.94 9.05
CA ILE A 143 2.10 16.24 9.54
C ILE A 143 2.96 17.39 9.02
N LYS A 144 4.17 17.11 8.56
CA LYS A 144 5.15 18.12 8.13
C LYS A 144 5.21 18.20 6.62
N ASP A 145 5.36 19.41 6.14
CA ASP A 145 5.72 19.68 4.78
C ASP A 145 7.15 19.16 4.48
N ASP A 146 7.48 18.99 3.24
CA ASP A 146 8.58 18.26 2.62
C ASP A 146 10.03 18.55 3.03
N THR A 147 10.27 19.11 4.17
CA THR A 147 11.64 19.33 4.66
C THR A 147 12.43 18.05 4.99
N PHE A 148 11.82 16.86 4.79
CA PHE A 148 12.47 15.57 5.03
C PHE A 148 12.90 14.83 3.75
N ALA A 149 12.68 15.40 2.58
CA ALA A 149 13.00 14.78 1.29
C ALA A 149 14.37 15.19 0.71
N GLU A 150 15.28 15.75 1.54
CA GLU A 150 16.65 16.04 1.16
C GLU A 150 17.66 15.00 1.69
#